data_13a0bb5f797ed7b7a49824c0191efcc5
#
_entry.id   13a0bb5f797ed7b7a49824c0191efcc5
#
_cell.length_a   1.000
_cell.length_b   1.000
_cell.length_c   1.000
_cell.angle_alpha   90.00
_cell.angle_beta   90.00
_cell.angle_gamma   90.00
#
_symmetry.space_group_name_H-M   'P 1'
#
loop_
_entity.id
_entity.type
_entity.pdbx_description
1 polymer ?
#
loop_
_entity_poly.entity_id
_entity_poly.type
_entity_poly.pdbx_seq_one_letter_code
_entity_poly.pdbx_strand_id
1 'polypeptide(L)'
;MKQIIVAIFVCVAFSAFVNAERKIAYDRNGKIFVANADGTHSKKIADGSWPEVSPDGARVAFNTDDDAKNRRGPERHIAIADVASGKVTVVPNIPSDNCFGPVWSPDGKQLAFSIMTDNAWHLGLVNTDGSGFRTVKNAELKPDAFGAPEWARDGKSIFCHDLDNIYRIDLDGNVLKKWELSKILTDASMNGGDRLSISPDGNTLLMDVDCGSEHERKNWDGPQPAIEKFDINADKAVRVTGKDDFVWEPFWLSANEFLCLIQKEKENEASIYRMSLDGKNPKLLVKHARTPTASAP
;
A
#
# COMPACT_ATOMS: atom_id res chain seq x y z
N MET A 1 72.15 -2.57 -12.36
CA MET A 1 70.82 -2.97 -11.73
C MET A 1 69.79 -1.99 -12.19
N LYS A 2 68.86 -2.43 -13.07
CA LYS A 2 67.73 -1.61 -13.54
C LYS A 2 66.52 -1.92 -12.66
N GLN A 3 66.04 -0.92 -11.92
CA GLN A 3 64.79 -1.03 -11.18
C GLN A 3 63.62 -0.91 -12.15
N ILE A 4 62.75 -1.94 -12.17
CA ILE A 4 61.47 -1.94 -12.87
C ILE A 4 60.43 -1.42 -11.91
N ILE A 5 59.90 -0.24 -12.19
CA ILE A 5 58.76 0.31 -11.46
C ILE A 5 57.47 -0.28 -12.10
N VAL A 6 56.77 -1.16 -11.37
CA VAL A 6 55.46 -1.65 -11.76
C VAL A 6 54.39 -0.67 -11.22
N ALA A 7 53.82 0.09 -12.13
CA ALA A 7 52.64 0.93 -11.79
C ALA A 7 51.39 0.08 -11.74
N ILE A 8 50.85 -0.11 -10.54
CA ILE A 8 49.52 -0.76 -10.35
C ILE A 8 48.47 0.30 -10.61
N PHE A 9 47.76 0.20 -11.74
CA PHE A 9 46.54 0.95 -12.00
C PHE A 9 45.41 0.30 -11.22
N VAL A 10 44.97 0.92 -10.12
CA VAL A 10 43.73 0.58 -9.43
C VAL A 10 42.60 1.24 -10.19
N CYS A 11 41.91 0.47 -11.03
CA CYS A 11 40.61 0.87 -11.59
C CYS A 11 39.58 0.90 -10.46
N VAL A 12 39.33 2.06 -9.88
CA VAL A 12 38.17 2.28 -9.04
C VAL A 12 36.96 2.39 -9.97
N ALA A 13 36.23 1.29 -10.11
CA ALA A 13 34.92 1.31 -10.75
C ALA A 13 33.98 2.15 -9.87
N PHE A 14 33.78 3.41 -10.21
CA PHE A 14 32.68 4.20 -9.72
C PHE A 14 31.41 3.58 -10.30
N SER A 15 30.76 2.68 -9.56
CA SER A 15 29.36 2.37 -9.78
C SER A 15 28.59 3.66 -9.48
N ALA A 16 28.24 4.41 -10.52
CA ALA A 16 27.25 5.45 -10.44
C ALA A 16 25.94 4.73 -9.97
N PHE A 17 25.64 4.82 -8.69
CA PHE A 17 24.27 4.63 -8.23
C PHE A 17 23.47 5.71 -8.94
N VAL A 18 22.86 5.34 -10.05
CA VAL A 18 21.75 6.11 -10.60
C VAL A 18 20.72 6.08 -9.49
N ASN A 19 20.59 7.21 -8.82
CA ASN A 19 19.49 7.44 -7.86
C ASN A 19 18.23 7.35 -8.70
N ALA A 20 17.63 6.17 -8.77
CA ALA A 20 16.40 5.96 -9.53
C ALA A 20 15.39 6.93 -8.92
N GLU A 21 14.89 7.85 -9.75
CA GLU A 21 13.93 8.85 -9.33
C GLU A 21 12.71 8.11 -8.79
N ARG A 22 12.34 8.35 -7.53
CA ARG A 22 11.23 7.68 -6.88
C ARG A 22 9.97 7.83 -7.70
N LYS A 23 9.22 6.73 -7.80
CA LYS A 23 7.96 6.67 -8.52
C LYS A 23 6.80 6.60 -7.54
N ILE A 24 5.69 7.19 -7.97
CA ILE A 24 4.37 6.97 -7.38
C ILE A 24 3.49 6.25 -8.39
N ALA A 25 2.60 5.40 -7.89
CA ALA A 25 1.52 4.83 -8.70
C ALA A 25 0.18 5.22 -8.11
N TYR A 26 -0.83 5.31 -8.95
CA TYR A 26 -2.20 5.63 -8.56
C TYR A 26 -3.19 5.18 -9.63
N ASP A 27 -4.45 5.05 -9.27
CA ASP A 27 -5.51 4.86 -10.25
C ASP A 27 -6.35 6.13 -10.48
N ARG A 28 -6.92 6.20 -11.66
CA ARG A 28 -7.89 7.21 -12.07
C ARG A 28 -8.83 6.61 -13.10
N ASN A 29 -10.13 6.57 -12.78
CA ASN A 29 -11.17 6.07 -13.70
C ASN A 29 -10.84 4.68 -14.28
N GLY A 30 -10.47 3.72 -13.44
CA GLY A 30 -10.13 2.36 -13.85
C GLY A 30 -8.83 2.25 -14.67
N LYS A 31 -7.92 3.19 -14.52
CA LYS A 31 -6.63 3.22 -15.23
C LYS A 31 -5.49 3.47 -14.26
N ILE A 32 -4.44 2.68 -14.40
CA ILE A 32 -3.22 2.76 -13.60
C ILE A 32 -2.23 3.73 -14.23
N PHE A 33 -1.73 4.64 -13.42
CA PHE A 33 -0.69 5.61 -13.81
C PHE A 33 0.54 5.45 -12.93
N VAL A 34 1.69 5.77 -13.51
CA VAL A 34 2.96 5.99 -12.80
C VAL A 34 3.44 7.40 -13.09
N ALA A 35 3.97 8.06 -12.07
CA ALA A 35 4.57 9.38 -12.17
C ALA A 35 5.85 9.46 -11.31
N ASN A 36 6.58 10.55 -11.42
CA ASN A 36 7.62 10.88 -10.46
C ASN A 36 6.99 11.21 -9.09
N ALA A 37 7.77 11.13 -8.02
CA ALA A 37 7.28 11.38 -6.65
C ALA A 37 6.75 12.80 -6.42
N ASP A 38 7.05 13.74 -7.30
CA ASP A 38 6.50 15.10 -7.30
C ASP A 38 5.21 15.26 -8.12
N GLY A 39 4.69 14.15 -8.70
CA GLY A 39 3.50 14.11 -9.54
C GLY A 39 3.74 14.43 -11.02
N THR A 40 4.98 14.75 -11.42
CA THR A 40 5.31 15.03 -12.82
C THR A 40 5.48 13.76 -13.67
N HIS A 41 5.50 13.91 -15.00
CA HIS A 41 5.73 12.82 -15.96
C HIS A 41 4.75 11.63 -15.80
N SER A 42 3.51 11.92 -15.44
CA SER A 42 2.47 10.90 -15.32
C SER A 42 2.22 10.17 -16.65
N LYS A 43 2.26 8.85 -16.62
CA LYS A 43 2.03 7.96 -17.76
C LYS A 43 1.04 6.86 -17.38
N LYS A 44 0.00 6.64 -18.20
CA LYS A 44 -0.85 5.44 -18.10
C LYS A 44 -0.02 4.21 -18.46
N ILE A 45 -0.13 3.15 -17.65
CA ILE A 45 0.59 1.88 -17.91
C ILE A 45 -0.34 0.68 -18.05
N ALA A 46 -1.54 0.71 -17.46
CA ALA A 46 -2.51 -0.39 -17.52
C ALA A 46 -3.95 0.11 -17.36
N ASP A 47 -4.91 -0.78 -17.52
CA ASP A 47 -6.29 -0.63 -17.06
C ASP A 47 -6.46 -1.52 -15.82
N GLY A 48 -7.14 -1.00 -14.77
CA GLY A 48 -7.32 -1.67 -13.49
C GLY A 48 -7.38 -0.69 -12.32
N SER A 49 -7.28 -1.23 -11.10
CA SER A 49 -7.39 -0.49 -9.83
C SER A 49 -6.38 -0.97 -8.78
N TRP A 50 -6.29 -0.27 -7.67
CA TRP A 50 -5.44 -0.62 -6.52
C TRP A 50 -3.98 -0.90 -6.88
N PRO A 51 -3.27 0.05 -7.48
CA PRO A 51 -1.87 -0.12 -7.83
C PRO A 51 -0.97 -0.08 -6.60
N GLU A 52 0.06 -0.91 -6.64
CA GLU A 52 1.19 -0.86 -5.72
C GLU A 52 2.49 -0.86 -6.53
N VAL A 53 3.27 0.21 -6.44
CA VAL A 53 4.57 0.28 -7.12
C VAL A 53 5.61 -0.55 -6.37
N SER A 54 6.41 -1.34 -7.10
CA SER A 54 7.46 -2.17 -6.51
C SER A 54 8.51 -1.33 -5.78
N PRO A 55 9.23 -1.89 -4.80
CA PRO A 55 10.26 -1.15 -4.07
C PRO A 55 11.32 -0.48 -4.96
N ASP A 56 11.68 -1.13 -6.07
CA ASP A 56 12.64 -0.62 -7.06
C ASP A 56 12.05 0.38 -8.08
N GLY A 57 10.71 0.60 -8.05
CA GLY A 57 10.01 1.48 -8.97
C GLY A 57 9.87 0.95 -10.40
N ALA A 58 10.29 -0.28 -10.68
CA ALA A 58 10.32 -0.83 -12.02
C ALA A 58 9.01 -1.52 -12.44
N ARG A 59 8.17 -1.91 -11.47
CA ARG A 59 6.93 -2.66 -11.70
C ARG A 59 5.79 -2.09 -10.88
N VAL A 60 4.56 -2.37 -11.30
CA VAL A 60 3.35 -2.07 -10.52
C VAL A 60 2.50 -3.33 -10.45
N ALA A 61 2.17 -3.80 -9.25
CA ALA A 61 1.14 -4.78 -9.02
C ALA A 61 -0.21 -4.06 -8.89
N PHE A 62 -1.28 -4.66 -9.39
CA PHE A 62 -2.61 -4.03 -9.38
C PHE A 62 -3.72 -5.09 -9.57
N ASN A 63 -4.96 -4.68 -9.31
CA ASN A 63 -6.13 -5.48 -9.65
C ASN A 63 -6.55 -5.23 -11.09
N THR A 64 -6.75 -6.31 -11.85
CA THR A 64 -7.54 -6.23 -13.09
C THR A 64 -9.00 -6.13 -12.68
N ASP A 65 -9.69 -5.11 -13.18
CA ASP A 65 -11.14 -5.00 -13.04
C ASP A 65 -11.75 -5.48 -14.36
N ASP A 66 -12.10 -6.77 -14.44
CA ASP A 66 -12.98 -7.22 -15.48
C ASP A 66 -14.42 -6.90 -15.06
N ASP A 67 -15.06 -6.00 -15.79
CA ASP A 67 -16.50 -5.77 -15.66
C ASP A 67 -17.18 -7.11 -15.91
N ALA A 68 -17.60 -7.75 -14.83
CA ALA A 68 -18.12 -9.09 -14.85
C ALA A 68 -19.34 -9.17 -15.78
N LYS A 69 -19.12 -9.65 -16.96
CA LYS A 69 -20.18 -10.15 -17.84
C LYS A 69 -20.85 -11.39 -17.23
N ASN A 70 -20.31 -11.89 -16.10
CA ASN A 70 -20.76 -13.08 -15.39
C ASN A 70 -21.47 -12.70 -14.09
N ARG A 71 -22.64 -13.31 -13.87
CA ARG A 71 -23.59 -13.07 -12.77
C ARG A 71 -23.07 -13.40 -11.36
N ARG A 72 -21.74 -13.60 -11.14
CA ARG A 72 -21.15 -14.02 -9.87
C ARG A 72 -20.39 -12.94 -9.11
N GLY A 73 -20.39 -11.71 -9.58
CA GLY A 73 -19.60 -10.62 -9.02
C GLY A 73 -18.35 -10.27 -9.86
N PRO A 74 -17.60 -9.24 -9.51
CA PRO A 74 -16.43 -8.81 -10.27
C PRO A 74 -15.32 -9.87 -10.21
N GLU A 75 -14.80 -10.27 -11.38
CA GLU A 75 -13.57 -11.02 -11.48
C GLU A 75 -12.39 -10.06 -11.30
N ARG A 76 -11.59 -10.27 -10.27
CA ARG A 76 -10.42 -9.45 -9.93
C ARG A 76 -9.19 -10.34 -9.78
N HIS A 77 -8.27 -10.20 -10.70
CA HIS A 77 -6.99 -10.92 -10.65
C HIS A 77 -5.86 -9.97 -10.24
N ILE A 78 -4.79 -10.52 -9.74
CA ILE A 78 -3.55 -9.78 -9.52
C ILE A 78 -2.73 -9.78 -10.81
N ALA A 79 -2.36 -8.60 -11.28
CA ALA A 79 -1.48 -8.42 -12.44
C ALA A 79 -0.28 -7.55 -12.09
N ILE A 80 0.78 -7.70 -12.87
CA ILE A 80 2.00 -6.90 -12.76
C ILE A 80 2.24 -6.22 -14.11
N ALA A 81 2.41 -4.91 -14.10
CA ALA A 81 2.87 -4.12 -15.25
C ALA A 81 4.35 -3.76 -15.08
N ASP A 82 5.13 -3.92 -16.12
CA ASP A 82 6.49 -3.38 -16.23
C ASP A 82 6.41 -1.89 -16.62
N VAL A 83 7.00 -1.01 -15.84
CA VAL A 83 6.87 0.44 -16.00
C VAL A 83 7.54 0.94 -17.28
N ALA A 84 8.65 0.34 -17.70
CA ALA A 84 9.39 0.77 -18.87
C ALA A 84 8.68 0.36 -20.17
N SER A 85 8.34 -0.92 -20.30
CA SER A 85 7.72 -1.48 -21.49
C SER A 85 6.20 -1.36 -21.55
N GLY A 86 5.53 -1.22 -20.38
CA GLY A 86 4.07 -1.29 -20.27
C GLY A 86 3.51 -2.72 -20.45
N LYS A 87 4.37 -3.75 -20.45
CA LYS A 87 3.91 -5.14 -20.56
C LYS A 87 3.17 -5.52 -19.27
N VAL A 88 1.94 -5.99 -19.42
CA VAL A 88 1.10 -6.51 -18.34
C VAL A 88 1.12 -8.04 -18.36
N THR A 89 1.24 -8.63 -17.17
CA THR A 89 1.17 -10.09 -16.96
C THR A 89 0.30 -10.37 -15.76
N VAL A 90 -0.76 -11.15 -15.94
CA VAL A 90 -1.56 -11.67 -14.82
C VAL A 90 -0.71 -12.70 -14.07
N VAL A 91 -0.65 -12.61 -12.75
CA VAL A 91 0.10 -13.56 -11.92
C VAL A 91 -0.60 -14.93 -12.00
N PRO A 92 0.06 -15.96 -12.53
CA PRO A 92 -0.57 -17.26 -12.73
C PRO A 92 -0.71 -18.04 -11.40
N ASN A 93 -1.44 -19.17 -11.48
CA ASN A 93 -1.56 -20.17 -10.40
C ASN A 93 -2.24 -19.69 -9.10
N ILE A 94 -2.94 -18.56 -9.12
CA ILE A 94 -3.78 -18.14 -8.01
C ILE A 94 -5.17 -18.77 -8.21
N PRO A 95 -5.67 -19.62 -7.28
CA PRO A 95 -6.88 -20.41 -7.48
C PRO A 95 -8.17 -19.65 -7.09
N SER A 96 -8.28 -18.38 -7.45
CA SER A 96 -9.46 -17.56 -7.18
C SER A 96 -9.60 -16.47 -8.22
N ASP A 97 -10.83 -16.21 -8.61
CA ASP A 97 -11.21 -15.10 -9.50
C ASP A 97 -11.50 -13.81 -8.71
N ASN A 98 -11.28 -13.82 -7.41
CA ASN A 98 -11.52 -12.66 -6.57
C ASN A 98 -10.37 -12.43 -5.59
N CYS A 99 -9.40 -11.66 -6.05
CA CYS A 99 -8.23 -11.21 -5.30
C CYS A 99 -8.22 -9.69 -5.17
N PHE A 100 -7.66 -9.14 -4.08
CA PHE A 100 -7.74 -7.71 -3.83
C PHE A 100 -6.49 -7.17 -3.14
N GLY A 101 -6.06 -5.95 -3.54
CA GLY A 101 -5.06 -5.14 -2.86
C GLY A 101 -3.68 -5.81 -2.78
N PRO A 102 -3.00 -6.06 -3.92
CA PRO A 102 -1.66 -6.63 -3.89
C PRO A 102 -0.66 -5.66 -3.27
N VAL A 103 0.22 -6.17 -2.39
CA VAL A 103 1.32 -5.42 -1.79
C VAL A 103 2.64 -6.18 -1.94
N TRP A 104 3.70 -5.46 -2.28
CA TRP A 104 5.02 -6.04 -2.50
C TRP A 104 5.75 -6.35 -1.21
N SER A 105 6.43 -7.51 -1.18
CA SER A 105 7.48 -7.73 -0.18
C SER A 105 8.61 -6.70 -0.34
N PRO A 106 9.34 -6.35 0.74
CA PRO A 106 10.41 -5.36 0.69
C PRO A 106 11.53 -5.68 -0.30
N ASP A 107 11.75 -6.95 -0.62
CA ASP A 107 12.72 -7.40 -1.61
C ASP A 107 12.16 -7.47 -3.05
N GLY A 108 10.87 -7.15 -3.23
CA GLY A 108 10.19 -7.14 -4.53
C GLY A 108 10.00 -8.51 -5.17
N LYS A 109 10.10 -9.62 -4.43
CA LYS A 109 9.99 -10.98 -4.98
C LYS A 109 8.63 -11.63 -4.77
N GLN A 110 7.88 -11.19 -3.76
CA GLN A 110 6.58 -11.74 -3.41
C GLN A 110 5.51 -10.67 -3.37
N LEU A 111 4.26 -11.09 -3.48
CA LEU A 111 3.06 -10.32 -3.26
C LEU A 111 2.26 -10.94 -2.13
N ALA A 112 1.71 -10.09 -1.26
CA ALA A 112 0.64 -10.41 -0.35
C ALA A 112 -0.65 -9.73 -0.83
N PHE A 113 -1.80 -10.34 -0.65
CA PHE A 113 -3.10 -9.81 -1.11
C PHE A 113 -4.25 -10.50 -0.38
N SER A 114 -5.41 -9.87 -0.37
CA SER A 114 -6.64 -10.53 0.09
C SER A 114 -7.18 -11.44 -1.01
N ILE A 115 -7.57 -12.67 -0.65
CA ILE A 115 -8.10 -13.67 -1.58
C ILE A 115 -9.40 -14.26 -1.03
N MET A 116 -10.42 -14.35 -1.88
CA MET A 116 -11.68 -15.02 -1.57
C MET A 116 -11.56 -16.51 -1.90
N THR A 117 -11.57 -17.36 -0.89
CA THR A 117 -11.64 -18.83 -1.03
C THR A 117 -12.60 -19.41 0.00
N ASP A 118 -13.32 -20.49 -0.35
CA ASP A 118 -14.28 -21.16 0.55
C ASP A 118 -15.36 -20.20 1.12
N ASN A 119 -15.76 -19.17 0.36
CA ASN A 119 -16.68 -18.10 0.73
C ASN A 119 -16.18 -17.21 1.88
N ALA A 120 -14.87 -17.12 2.10
CA ALA A 120 -14.24 -16.28 3.11
C ALA A 120 -13.00 -15.57 2.56
N TRP A 121 -12.70 -14.40 3.10
CA TRP A 121 -11.46 -13.69 2.81
C TRP A 121 -10.29 -14.26 3.60
N HIS A 122 -9.18 -14.46 2.92
CA HIS A 122 -7.92 -14.92 3.49
C HIS A 122 -6.76 -14.07 2.99
N LEU A 123 -5.61 -14.19 3.63
CA LEU A 123 -4.37 -13.63 3.13
C LEU A 123 -3.70 -14.62 2.17
N GLY A 124 -3.48 -14.19 0.93
CA GLY A 124 -2.72 -14.91 -0.09
C GLY A 124 -1.28 -14.43 -0.15
N LEU A 125 -0.35 -15.35 -0.36
CA LEU A 125 1.07 -15.08 -0.66
C LEU A 125 1.45 -15.78 -1.95
N VAL A 126 2.21 -15.12 -2.82
CA VAL A 126 2.69 -15.70 -4.09
C VAL A 126 4.00 -15.04 -4.51
N ASN A 127 4.89 -15.80 -5.15
CA ASN A 127 6.03 -15.21 -5.86
C ASN A 127 5.55 -14.47 -7.12
N THR A 128 6.29 -13.48 -7.56
CA THR A 128 5.90 -12.65 -8.73
C THR A 128 5.81 -13.41 -10.06
N ASP A 129 6.38 -14.60 -10.14
CA ASP A 129 6.25 -15.52 -11.26
C ASP A 129 5.04 -16.49 -11.14
N GLY A 130 4.26 -16.38 -10.06
CA GLY A 130 3.12 -17.24 -9.76
C GLY A 130 3.48 -18.55 -9.07
N SER A 131 4.74 -18.81 -8.80
CA SER A 131 5.15 -19.97 -8.01
C SER A 131 4.91 -19.76 -6.51
N GLY A 132 4.90 -20.85 -5.72
CA GLY A 132 4.85 -20.77 -4.27
C GLY A 132 3.56 -20.17 -3.70
N PHE A 133 2.46 -20.16 -4.47
CA PHE A 133 1.17 -19.68 -3.96
C PHE A 133 0.77 -20.47 -2.72
N ARG A 134 0.30 -19.74 -1.71
CA ARG A 134 -0.31 -20.31 -0.50
C ARG A 134 -1.28 -19.32 0.15
N THR A 135 -2.27 -19.86 0.83
CA THR A 135 -3.15 -19.10 1.71
C THR A 135 -2.63 -19.18 3.13
N VAL A 136 -2.45 -18.05 3.78
CA VAL A 136 -2.09 -18.00 5.20
C VAL A 136 -3.35 -18.26 6.01
N LYS A 137 -3.35 -19.35 6.79
CA LYS A 137 -4.48 -19.77 7.63
C LYS A 137 -4.04 -19.80 9.08
N ASN A 138 -4.81 -19.19 9.96
CA ASN A 138 -4.65 -19.30 11.40
C ASN A 138 -6.03 -19.30 12.06
N ALA A 139 -6.25 -20.17 13.04
CA ALA A 139 -7.51 -20.27 13.78
C ALA A 139 -7.82 -19.04 14.66
N GLU A 140 -6.78 -18.25 15.00
CA GLU A 140 -6.95 -17.01 15.76
C GLU A 140 -7.40 -15.82 14.87
N LEU A 141 -7.19 -15.94 13.56
CA LEU A 141 -7.57 -14.91 12.60
C LEU A 141 -8.97 -15.25 12.09
N LYS A 142 -9.94 -14.44 12.46
CA LYS A 142 -11.31 -14.61 11.96
C LYS A 142 -11.31 -14.56 10.43
N PRO A 143 -11.91 -15.54 9.72
CA PRO A 143 -12.21 -15.37 8.32
C PRO A 143 -13.07 -14.11 8.14
N ASP A 144 -12.99 -13.47 6.98
CA ASP A 144 -13.78 -12.29 6.57
C ASP A 144 -13.27 -10.91 7.00
N ALA A 145 -12.15 -10.79 7.71
CA ALA A 145 -11.71 -9.50 8.19
C ALA A 145 -10.26 -9.15 7.86
N PHE A 146 -9.64 -9.77 6.86
CA PHE A 146 -8.30 -9.37 6.43
C PHE A 146 -8.38 -8.11 5.57
N GLY A 147 -8.40 -6.97 6.22
CA GLY A 147 -8.13 -5.69 5.60
C GLY A 147 -6.73 -5.67 4.98
N ALA A 148 -6.50 -4.75 4.05
CA ALA A 148 -5.32 -4.61 3.23
C ALA A 148 -4.03 -5.00 3.96
N PRO A 149 -3.34 -6.08 3.56
CA PRO A 149 -2.09 -6.49 4.19
C PRO A 149 -0.99 -5.45 3.97
N GLU A 150 -0.07 -5.34 4.91
CA GLU A 150 1.13 -4.51 4.80
C GLU A 150 2.36 -5.28 5.26
N TRP A 151 3.40 -5.36 4.43
CA TRP A 151 4.63 -6.03 4.78
C TRP A 151 5.44 -5.27 5.84
N ALA A 152 5.88 -5.96 6.87
CA ALA A 152 6.91 -5.42 7.74
C ALA A 152 8.24 -5.24 6.97
N ARG A 153 9.03 -4.24 7.33
CA ARG A 153 10.27 -3.90 6.61
C ARG A 153 11.33 -5.00 6.66
N ASP A 154 11.22 -5.92 7.61
CA ASP A 154 12.10 -7.09 7.70
C ASP A 154 11.79 -8.19 6.65
N GLY A 155 10.66 -8.08 5.97
CA GLY A 155 10.18 -9.07 4.99
C GLY A 155 9.81 -10.42 5.60
N LYS A 156 9.69 -10.52 6.93
CA LYS A 156 9.44 -11.78 7.66
C LYS A 156 8.06 -11.83 8.31
N SER A 157 7.34 -10.74 8.28
CA SER A 157 6.01 -10.63 8.87
C SER A 157 5.13 -9.65 8.11
N ILE A 158 3.83 -9.76 8.34
CA ILE A 158 2.79 -8.94 7.68
C ILE A 158 1.91 -8.37 8.79
N PHE A 159 1.55 -7.10 8.63
CA PHE A 159 0.47 -6.47 9.38
C PHE A 159 -0.84 -6.69 8.62
N CYS A 160 -1.89 -6.99 9.33
CA CYS A 160 -3.27 -7.05 8.84
C CYS A 160 -4.23 -6.68 9.96
N HIS A 161 -5.50 -6.47 9.65
CA HIS A 161 -6.49 -6.13 10.67
C HIS A 161 -7.83 -6.82 10.43
N ASP A 162 -8.60 -6.96 11.50
CA ASP A 162 -9.97 -7.44 11.51
C ASP A 162 -10.86 -6.43 12.24
N LEU A 163 -11.47 -5.54 11.81
CA LEU A 163 -12.35 -4.52 12.45
C LEU A 163 -12.14 -4.26 13.96
N ASP A 164 -11.66 -5.25 14.72
CA ASP A 164 -11.44 -5.20 16.16
C ASP A 164 -9.95 -5.08 16.56
N ASN A 165 -9.05 -5.60 15.70
CA ASN A 165 -7.64 -5.76 16.04
C ASN A 165 -6.72 -5.51 14.86
N ILE A 166 -5.50 -5.05 15.15
CA ILE A 166 -4.35 -5.14 14.25
C ILE A 166 -3.52 -6.33 14.69
N TYR A 167 -3.04 -7.10 13.72
CA TYR A 167 -2.16 -8.23 13.92
C TYR A 167 -0.82 -8.01 13.23
N ARG A 168 0.26 -8.47 13.83
CA ARG A 168 1.49 -8.80 13.16
C ARG A 168 1.63 -10.30 13.14
N ILE A 169 1.68 -10.90 11.96
CA ILE A 169 1.77 -12.35 11.76
C ILE A 169 3.07 -12.69 11.04
N ASP A 170 3.64 -13.86 11.31
CA ASP A 170 4.71 -14.38 10.45
C ASP A 170 4.14 -14.95 9.13
N LEU A 171 5.01 -15.35 8.23
CA LEU A 171 4.59 -15.84 6.91
C LEU A 171 3.91 -17.22 6.98
N ASP A 172 3.98 -17.92 8.09
CA ASP A 172 3.26 -19.19 8.35
C ASP A 172 1.89 -18.95 9.01
N GLY A 173 1.58 -17.69 9.37
CA GLY A 173 0.31 -17.27 9.94
C GLY A 173 0.29 -17.26 11.47
N ASN A 174 1.42 -17.50 12.16
CA ASN A 174 1.46 -17.40 13.61
C ASN A 174 1.35 -15.92 14.03
N VAL A 175 0.49 -15.63 15.01
CA VAL A 175 0.34 -14.29 15.55
C VAL A 175 1.55 -13.96 16.43
N LEU A 176 2.35 -13.00 15.96
CA LEU A 176 3.52 -12.50 16.69
C LEU A 176 3.13 -11.41 17.69
N LYS A 177 2.18 -10.56 17.31
CA LYS A 177 1.62 -9.53 18.19
C LYS A 177 0.19 -9.18 17.73
N LYS A 178 -0.63 -8.80 18.70
CA LYS A 178 -2.01 -8.37 18.51
C LYS A 178 -2.26 -7.10 19.31
N TRP A 179 -2.95 -6.13 18.70
CA TRP A 179 -3.39 -4.90 19.35
C TRP A 179 -4.90 -4.74 19.16
N GLU A 180 -5.62 -4.53 20.26
CA GLU A 180 -7.06 -4.26 20.21
C GLU A 180 -7.28 -2.80 19.82
N LEU A 181 -8.02 -2.56 18.73
CA LEU A 181 -8.28 -1.20 18.22
C LEU A 181 -8.96 -0.31 19.25
N SER A 182 -9.88 -0.85 20.05
CA SER A 182 -10.55 -0.12 21.12
C SER A 182 -9.63 0.37 22.26
N LYS A 183 -8.41 -0.17 22.34
CA LYS A 183 -7.39 0.27 23.32
C LYS A 183 -6.42 1.29 22.76
N ILE A 184 -6.26 1.34 21.44
CA ILE A 184 -5.29 2.22 20.78
C ILE A 184 -5.94 3.40 20.07
N LEU A 185 -7.18 3.27 19.62
CA LEU A 185 -7.96 4.36 19.02
C LEU A 185 -8.88 5.01 20.04
N THR A 186 -9.10 6.30 19.89
CA THR A 186 -10.06 7.06 20.70
C THR A 186 -11.11 7.64 19.76
N ASP A 187 -12.36 7.25 19.95
CA ASP A 187 -13.50 7.71 19.13
C ASP A 187 -13.29 7.52 17.62
N ALA A 188 -12.66 6.40 17.26
CA ALA A 188 -12.42 6.00 15.89
C ALA A 188 -12.45 4.47 15.75
N SER A 189 -12.73 4.00 14.54
CA SER A 189 -12.78 2.59 14.16
C SER A 189 -12.09 2.38 12.82
N MET A 190 -11.91 1.12 12.43
CA MET A 190 -11.46 0.74 11.09
C MET A 190 -12.55 -0.07 10.38
N ASN A 191 -12.63 0.07 9.07
CA ASN A 191 -13.45 -0.77 8.20
C ASN A 191 -12.58 -1.68 7.32
N GLY A 192 -13.20 -2.65 6.62
CA GLY A 192 -12.46 -3.65 5.84
C GLY A 192 -11.67 -3.11 4.64
N GLY A 193 -11.89 -1.84 4.27
CA GLY A 193 -11.16 -1.16 3.18
C GLY A 193 -10.02 -0.26 3.68
N ASP A 194 -9.90 -0.07 4.99
CA ASP A 194 -8.93 0.85 5.56
C ASP A 194 -7.50 0.34 5.41
N ARG A 195 -6.60 1.26 5.12
CA ARG A 195 -5.22 0.95 4.78
C ARG A 195 -4.29 1.11 5.96
N LEU A 196 -3.36 0.16 6.06
CA LEU A 196 -2.16 0.28 6.88
C LEU A 196 -0.98 0.65 5.98
N SER A 197 -0.07 1.49 6.45
CA SER A 197 1.19 1.75 5.77
C SER A 197 2.32 1.87 6.77
N ILE A 198 3.37 1.05 6.62
CA ILE A 198 4.51 0.98 7.55
C ILE A 198 5.58 2.01 7.20
N SER A 199 6.10 2.70 8.21
CA SER A 199 7.21 3.67 8.05
C SER A 199 8.48 3.04 7.49
N PRO A 200 9.36 3.82 6.84
CA PRO A 200 10.62 3.32 6.33
C PRO A 200 11.52 2.63 7.38
N ASP A 201 11.46 3.05 8.63
CA ASP A 201 12.19 2.46 9.76
C ASP A 201 11.47 1.26 10.41
N GLY A 202 10.23 0.95 9.99
CA GLY A 202 9.46 -0.18 10.48
C GLY A 202 8.83 -0.01 11.87
N ASN A 203 8.84 1.19 12.45
CA ASN A 203 8.41 1.42 13.84
C ASN A 203 7.03 2.09 13.96
N THR A 204 6.48 2.59 12.87
CA THR A 204 5.21 3.34 12.88
C THR A 204 4.29 2.90 11.76
N LEU A 205 3.01 2.65 12.06
CA LEU A 205 1.96 2.50 11.06
C LEU A 205 1.21 3.84 10.91
N LEU A 206 0.95 4.25 9.67
CA LEU A 206 -0.15 5.13 9.36
C LEU A 206 -1.38 4.28 9.14
N MET A 207 -2.48 4.69 9.72
CA MET A 207 -3.75 3.98 9.67
C MET A 207 -4.82 4.91 9.11
N ASP A 208 -5.57 4.40 8.15
CA ASP A 208 -6.84 4.97 7.74
C ASP A 208 -7.89 4.61 8.79
N VAL A 209 -8.68 5.56 9.24
CA VAL A 209 -9.70 5.33 10.28
C VAL A 209 -10.95 6.15 10.03
N ASP A 210 -12.07 5.62 10.49
CA ASP A 210 -13.36 6.27 10.53
C ASP A 210 -13.59 6.91 11.92
N CYS A 211 -13.82 8.22 11.96
CA CYS A 211 -14.08 8.92 13.22
C CYS A 211 -15.53 8.74 13.67
N GLY A 212 -15.74 8.59 14.99
CA GLY A 212 -17.07 8.43 15.59
C GLY A 212 -17.95 9.70 15.52
N SER A 213 -17.35 10.88 15.36
CA SER A 213 -18.09 12.12 15.16
C SER A 213 -18.40 12.33 13.68
N GLU A 214 -19.66 12.19 13.32
CA GLU A 214 -20.10 12.48 11.96
C GLU A 214 -20.09 14.00 11.71
N HIS A 215 -19.24 14.44 10.78
CA HIS A 215 -19.39 15.75 10.14
C HIS A 215 -20.27 15.59 8.91
N GLU A 216 -21.47 16.12 8.94
CA GLU A 216 -22.32 16.15 7.76
C GLU A 216 -21.70 17.04 6.68
N ARG A 217 -21.18 16.43 5.64
CA ARG A 217 -20.80 17.12 4.39
C ARG A 217 -21.78 16.75 3.29
N LYS A 218 -22.29 17.72 2.56
CA LYS A 218 -23.23 17.52 1.46
C LYS A 218 -22.72 16.58 0.36
N ASN A 219 -21.40 16.47 0.21
CA ASN A 219 -20.71 15.67 -0.80
C ASN A 219 -19.98 14.46 -0.21
N TRP A 220 -20.34 14.04 0.99
CA TRP A 220 -19.78 12.87 1.68
C TRP A 220 -20.89 12.04 2.31
N ASP A 221 -20.88 10.75 2.05
CA ASP A 221 -21.81 9.78 2.61
C ASP A 221 -21.01 8.74 3.40
N GLY A 222 -21.04 8.84 4.71
CA GLY A 222 -20.31 7.96 5.62
C GLY A 222 -19.60 8.70 6.76
N PRO A 223 -18.91 7.98 7.64
CA PRO A 223 -18.15 8.56 8.73
C PRO A 223 -17.00 9.43 8.20
N GLN A 224 -16.54 10.35 9.02
CA GLN A 224 -15.42 11.22 8.66
C GLN A 224 -14.12 10.43 8.64
N PRO A 225 -13.40 10.34 7.50
CA PRO A 225 -12.12 9.67 7.45
C PRO A 225 -11.01 10.52 8.10
N ALA A 226 -10.06 9.86 8.73
CA ALA A 226 -8.90 10.49 9.31
C ALA A 226 -7.67 9.57 9.23
N ILE A 227 -6.50 10.14 9.50
CA ILE A 227 -5.27 9.37 9.58
C ILE A 227 -4.74 9.41 11.02
N GLU A 228 -4.51 8.23 11.57
CA GLU A 228 -3.82 8.00 12.83
C GLU A 228 -2.40 7.49 12.58
N LYS A 229 -1.48 7.92 13.44
CA LYS A 229 -0.11 7.43 13.51
C LYS A 229 0.04 6.53 14.73
N PHE A 230 0.31 5.24 14.52
CA PHE A 230 0.47 4.24 15.56
C PHE A 230 1.95 3.88 15.76
N ASP A 231 2.49 4.17 16.95
CA ASP A 231 3.82 3.73 17.37
C ASP A 231 3.74 2.28 17.86
N ILE A 232 4.36 1.36 17.11
CA ILE A 232 4.32 -0.09 17.34
C ILE A 232 5.03 -0.47 18.64
N ASN A 233 6.01 0.30 19.08
CA ASN A 233 6.80 0.03 20.27
C ASN A 233 6.15 0.60 21.54
N ALA A 234 5.50 1.75 21.42
CA ALA A 234 4.80 2.40 22.52
C ALA A 234 3.34 1.95 22.67
N ASP A 235 2.80 1.17 21.71
CA ASP A 235 1.40 0.73 21.63
C ASP A 235 0.42 1.93 21.69
N LYS A 236 0.76 3.04 21.01
CA LYS A 236 0.03 4.30 21.09
C LYS A 236 -0.27 4.88 19.72
N ALA A 237 -1.53 5.22 19.49
CA ALA A 237 -1.96 5.96 18.31
C ALA A 237 -2.14 7.46 18.64
N VAL A 238 -1.93 8.30 17.63
CA VAL A 238 -2.13 9.75 17.69
C VAL A 238 -2.66 10.22 16.34
N ARG A 239 -3.74 10.98 16.36
CA ARG A 239 -4.31 11.58 15.16
C ARG A 239 -3.32 12.54 14.49
N VAL A 240 -3.14 12.39 13.19
CA VAL A 240 -2.27 13.22 12.35
C VAL A 240 -3.05 14.35 11.72
N THR A 241 -4.25 14.07 11.21
CA THR A 241 -5.07 15.03 10.46
C THR A 241 -5.90 15.92 11.37
N GLY A 242 -6.26 17.10 10.88
CA GLY A 242 -7.10 18.05 11.60
C GLY A 242 -8.51 17.51 11.87
N LYS A 243 -9.20 18.11 12.87
CA LYS A 243 -10.52 17.64 13.30
C LYS A 243 -11.60 17.74 12.21
N ASP A 244 -11.46 18.70 11.30
CA ASP A 244 -12.44 18.96 10.23
C ASP A 244 -11.95 18.50 8.85
N ASP A 245 -10.79 17.82 8.80
CA ASP A 245 -10.20 17.33 7.57
C ASP A 245 -10.83 15.99 7.14
N PHE A 246 -11.00 15.79 5.83
CA PHE A 246 -11.41 14.54 5.20
C PHE A 246 -10.22 13.98 4.43
N VAL A 247 -9.47 13.11 5.10
CA VAL A 247 -8.16 12.61 4.63
C VAL A 247 -8.08 11.12 4.90
N TRP A 248 -7.74 10.34 3.87
CA TRP A 248 -7.65 8.88 3.96
C TRP A 248 -6.62 8.29 3.00
N GLU A 249 -6.48 6.97 2.97
CA GLU A 249 -5.50 6.20 2.18
C GLU A 249 -4.06 6.70 2.35
N PRO A 250 -3.50 6.65 3.56
CA PRO A 250 -2.13 7.08 3.79
C PRO A 250 -1.12 6.11 3.18
N PHE A 251 -0.05 6.65 2.59
CA PHE A 251 1.09 5.85 2.14
C PHE A 251 2.41 6.60 2.40
N TRP A 252 3.34 5.98 3.10
CA TRP A 252 4.62 6.61 3.41
C TRP A 252 5.40 6.98 2.14
N LEU A 253 5.75 8.26 2.04
CA LEU A 253 6.61 8.76 0.96
C LEU A 253 8.07 8.89 1.42
N SER A 254 8.32 9.31 2.64
CA SER A 254 9.66 9.45 3.24
C SER A 254 9.57 9.31 4.75
N ALA A 255 10.67 9.47 5.49
CA ALA A 255 10.66 9.49 6.95
C ALA A 255 9.76 10.58 7.57
N ASN A 256 9.45 11.65 6.81
CA ASN A 256 8.74 12.82 7.31
C ASN A 256 7.48 13.19 6.52
N GLU A 257 7.17 12.46 5.45
CA GLU A 257 6.06 12.79 4.56
C GLU A 257 5.33 11.53 4.09
N PHE A 258 4.05 11.68 3.81
CA PHE A 258 3.19 10.64 3.26
C PHE A 258 2.31 11.18 2.12
N LEU A 259 1.85 10.28 1.29
CA LEU A 259 0.77 10.50 0.32
C LEU A 259 -0.56 10.24 1.01
N CYS A 260 -1.60 10.95 0.61
CA CYS A 260 -2.96 10.72 1.09
C CYS A 260 -3.98 11.23 0.07
N LEU A 261 -5.22 10.84 0.27
CA LEU A 261 -6.36 11.44 -0.40
C LEU A 261 -6.94 12.56 0.44
N ILE A 262 -7.28 13.67 -0.20
CA ILE A 262 -8.06 14.75 0.40
C ILE A 262 -9.22 15.07 -0.51
N GLN A 263 -10.43 15.10 0.06
CA GLN A 263 -11.61 15.66 -0.60
C GLN A 263 -12.00 16.98 0.04
N LYS A 264 -11.93 18.07 -0.71
CA LYS A 264 -12.36 19.37 -0.25
C LYS A 264 -13.87 19.50 -0.28
N GLU A 265 -14.41 20.34 0.59
CA GLU A 265 -15.87 20.51 0.78
C GLU A 265 -16.64 20.82 -0.53
N LYS A 266 -15.99 21.49 -1.49
CA LYS A 266 -16.62 21.86 -2.77
C LYS A 266 -16.27 20.91 -3.92
N GLU A 267 -15.51 19.86 -3.66
CA GLU A 267 -15.07 18.89 -4.67
C GLU A 267 -15.86 17.59 -4.50
N ASN A 268 -16.28 16.98 -5.60
CA ASN A 268 -16.99 15.68 -5.59
C ASN A 268 -16.03 14.49 -5.67
N GLU A 269 -14.76 14.73 -5.96
CA GLU A 269 -13.74 13.70 -6.10
C GLU A 269 -12.51 14.05 -5.27
N ALA A 270 -11.90 13.03 -4.70
CA ALA A 270 -10.65 13.18 -3.98
C ALA A 270 -9.48 13.45 -4.94
N SER A 271 -8.44 13.99 -4.39
CA SER A 271 -7.16 14.21 -5.08
C SER A 271 -6.01 13.74 -4.21
N ILE A 272 -4.91 13.36 -4.83
CA ILE A 272 -3.71 12.90 -4.13
C ILE A 272 -2.88 14.10 -3.70
N TYR A 273 -2.55 14.11 -2.42
CA TYR A 273 -1.69 15.11 -1.80
C TYR A 273 -0.46 14.45 -1.17
N ARG A 274 0.60 15.23 -1.08
CA ARG A 274 1.73 14.97 -0.19
C ARG A 274 1.55 15.82 1.06
N MET A 275 1.72 15.23 2.22
CA MET A 275 1.53 15.87 3.52
C MET A 275 2.68 15.53 4.46
N SER A 276 3.04 16.45 5.35
CA SER A 276 4.01 16.20 6.42
C SER A 276 3.36 15.43 7.58
N LEU A 277 4.19 14.71 8.37
CA LEU A 277 3.71 13.85 9.48
C LEU A 277 3.03 14.60 10.64
N ASP A 278 3.08 15.91 10.65
CA ASP A 278 2.33 16.75 11.59
C ASP A 278 0.93 17.16 11.06
N GLY A 279 0.52 16.58 9.93
CA GLY A 279 -0.76 16.85 9.29
C GLY A 279 -0.86 18.21 8.59
N LYS A 280 0.27 18.90 8.39
CA LYS A 280 0.31 20.24 7.81
C LYS A 280 0.85 20.24 6.39
N ASN A 281 0.74 21.43 5.75
CA ASN A 281 1.31 21.71 4.45
C ASN A 281 0.90 20.73 3.34
N PRO A 282 -0.39 20.41 3.15
CA PRO A 282 -0.83 19.53 2.07
C PRO A 282 -0.50 20.16 0.71
N LYS A 283 0.30 19.46 -0.09
CA LYS A 283 0.65 19.85 -1.45
C LYS A 283 -0.05 18.93 -2.44
N LEU A 284 -0.92 19.50 -3.27
CA LEU A 284 -1.60 18.76 -4.34
C LEU A 284 -0.56 18.18 -5.32
N LEU A 285 -0.64 16.88 -5.57
CA LEU A 285 0.17 16.20 -6.58
C LEU A 285 -0.65 15.81 -7.81
N VAL A 286 -1.79 15.14 -7.61
CA VAL A 286 -2.60 14.62 -8.71
C VAL A 286 -4.08 14.86 -8.41
N LYS A 287 -4.78 15.53 -9.34
CA LYS A 287 -6.23 15.76 -9.25
C LYS A 287 -7.02 14.52 -9.62
N HIS A 288 -8.15 14.31 -8.91
CA HIS A 288 -9.15 13.27 -9.25
C HIS A 288 -8.52 11.89 -9.45
N ALA A 289 -7.80 11.43 -8.44
CA ALA A 289 -7.09 10.14 -8.46
C ALA A 289 -7.15 9.49 -7.08
N ARG A 290 -6.90 8.17 -7.01
CA ARG A 290 -7.06 7.34 -5.82
C ARG A 290 -5.87 6.40 -5.63
N THR A 291 -5.85 5.71 -4.50
CA THR A 291 -4.91 4.64 -4.15
C THR A 291 -3.44 4.97 -4.42
N PRO A 292 -2.93 6.07 -3.82
CA PRO A 292 -1.54 6.45 -4.03
C PRO A 292 -0.59 5.48 -3.35
N THR A 293 0.48 5.09 -4.06
CA THR A 293 1.60 4.33 -3.51
C THR A 293 2.92 4.90 -3.98
N ALA A 294 4.02 4.55 -3.34
CA ALA A 294 5.35 5.02 -3.70
C ALA A 294 6.39 3.90 -3.64
N SER A 295 7.39 3.94 -4.54
CA SER A 295 8.56 3.08 -4.47
C SER A 295 9.37 3.35 -3.19
N ALA A 296 10.23 2.41 -2.80
CA ALA A 296 11.08 2.58 -1.62
C ALA A 296 11.92 3.87 -1.67
N PRO A 297 12.28 4.44 -0.51
CA PRO A 297 13.12 5.61 -0.40
C PRO A 297 14.53 5.38 -0.94
#